data_f7d7a813e076a1701ba590594f8e6a74
#
_entry.id   f7d7a813e076a1701ba590594f8e6a74
#
_cell.length_a   1.000
_cell.length_b   1.000
_cell.length_c   1.000
_cell.angle_alpha   90.00
_cell.angle_beta   90.00
_cell.angle_gamma   90.00
#
_symmetry.space_group_name_H-M   'P 1'
#
loop_
_entity.id
_entity.type
_entity.pdbx_description
1 polymer ?
#
loop_
_entity_poly.entity_id
_entity_poly.type
_entity_poly.pdbx_seq_one_letter_code
_entity_poly.pdbx_strand_id
1 'polypeptide(L)'
;MKKFINNVDDFLKESLNGFGKAHSDIIKVNFEPNFISRKTKTKDGKVSLISGGGSGHEPMHGGFVGHGMLDAACPGFVFSAPTPDQMQAAAENVDSGAGVLFIVKNYSGDIMNFQMGAEMYSGKNDSIITNDDVAVEDSTFTTGRRGVAATVLVEKIVGSLAENGGSLEECKKLGEKVNKNSGTMGVAFTSCTVPAAGKPTFDIGNDEMEFGVGIHGEPGRKREKIQPSKTIVNNMLEAILDDLKPQKNEKTLLFVNGMGGTPLTELYLVYDNACEILKSKGIEITRSLVGNYCTSLEMQGASITLLKCDEEILKNWDAPVHTAAMRWGMSVSYTHL
;
A
#
# COMPACT_ATOMS: atom_id res chain seq x y z
N MET A 1 -22.36 -7.14 -15.43
CA MET A 1 -21.14 -6.50 -14.91
C MET A 1 -20.21 -6.22 -16.08
N LYS A 2 -19.65 -5.00 -16.18
CA LYS A 2 -18.73 -4.63 -17.28
C LYS A 2 -17.28 -4.72 -16.77
N LYS A 3 -16.71 -5.93 -16.76
CA LYS A 3 -15.34 -6.20 -16.34
C LYS A 3 -14.69 -7.23 -17.26
N PHE A 4 -13.38 -7.19 -17.41
CA PHE A 4 -12.61 -8.26 -18.07
C PHE A 4 -12.50 -9.45 -17.11
N ILE A 5 -13.46 -10.35 -17.19
CA ILE A 5 -13.49 -11.57 -16.37
C ILE A 5 -14.13 -12.72 -17.18
N ASN A 6 -13.56 -13.90 -17.08
CA ASN A 6 -14.13 -15.11 -17.70
C ASN A 6 -15.13 -15.76 -16.73
N ASN A 7 -14.69 -15.99 -15.49
CA ASN A 7 -15.46 -16.55 -14.40
C ASN A 7 -15.06 -15.85 -13.08
N VAL A 8 -16.03 -15.62 -12.19
CA VAL A 8 -15.79 -14.97 -10.90
C VAL A 8 -14.87 -15.81 -10.02
N ASP A 9 -15.05 -17.13 -9.99
CA ASP A 9 -14.30 -18.04 -9.13
C ASP A 9 -12.83 -18.18 -9.56
N ASP A 10 -12.56 -18.06 -10.88
CA ASP A 10 -11.23 -18.18 -11.45
C ASP A 10 -10.49 -16.84 -11.56
N PHE A 11 -11.16 -15.72 -11.31
CA PHE A 11 -10.66 -14.37 -11.57
C PHE A 11 -9.30 -14.10 -10.91
N LEU A 12 -9.14 -14.43 -9.64
CA LEU A 12 -7.87 -14.25 -8.93
C LEU A 12 -6.75 -15.12 -9.54
N LYS A 13 -7.03 -16.41 -9.77
CA LYS A 13 -6.05 -17.36 -10.32
C LYS A 13 -5.60 -16.95 -11.72
N GLU A 14 -6.53 -16.54 -12.57
CA GLU A 14 -6.24 -16.06 -13.93
C GLU A 14 -5.42 -14.77 -13.92
N SER A 15 -5.77 -13.82 -13.04
CA SER A 15 -5.03 -12.58 -12.83
C SER A 15 -3.59 -12.84 -12.37
N LEU A 16 -3.41 -13.71 -11.37
CA LEU A 16 -2.09 -14.11 -10.89
C LEU A 16 -1.25 -14.82 -11.95
N ASN A 17 -1.87 -15.67 -12.79
CA ASN A 17 -1.19 -16.29 -13.94
C ASN A 17 -0.70 -15.23 -14.93
N GLY A 18 -1.54 -14.24 -15.25
CA GLY A 18 -1.19 -13.11 -16.12
C GLY A 18 -0.03 -12.30 -15.55
N PHE A 19 -0.12 -11.95 -14.27
CA PHE A 19 0.91 -11.19 -13.55
C PHE A 19 2.25 -11.95 -13.54
N GLY A 20 2.24 -13.24 -13.19
CA GLY A 20 3.44 -14.08 -13.19
C GLY A 20 4.12 -14.22 -14.55
N LYS A 21 3.33 -14.26 -15.65
CA LYS A 21 3.87 -14.27 -17.02
C LYS A 21 4.47 -12.92 -17.40
N ALA A 22 3.79 -11.82 -17.07
CA ALA A 22 4.23 -10.48 -17.42
C ALA A 22 5.51 -10.04 -16.70
N HIS A 23 5.77 -10.56 -15.50
CA HIS A 23 6.90 -10.17 -14.64
C HIS A 23 7.77 -11.36 -14.22
N SER A 24 7.85 -12.39 -15.08
CA SER A 24 8.61 -13.63 -14.81
C SER A 24 10.12 -13.45 -14.64
N ASP A 25 10.64 -12.29 -14.98
CA ASP A 25 12.02 -11.85 -14.71
C ASP A 25 12.23 -11.40 -13.24
N ILE A 26 11.19 -10.90 -12.57
CA ILE A 26 11.27 -10.31 -11.23
C ILE A 26 10.66 -11.24 -10.18
N ILE A 27 9.53 -11.88 -10.48
CA ILE A 27 8.71 -12.63 -9.51
C ILE A 27 8.42 -14.05 -9.97
N LYS A 28 8.00 -14.87 -8.99
CA LYS A 28 7.39 -16.17 -9.17
C LYS A 28 6.04 -16.19 -8.45
N VAL A 29 4.99 -16.61 -9.13
CA VAL A 29 3.70 -16.90 -8.50
C VAL A 29 3.67 -18.37 -8.09
N ASN A 30 3.32 -18.62 -6.85
CA ASN A 30 3.10 -19.94 -6.28
C ASN A 30 1.58 -20.14 -6.11
N PHE A 31 1.13 -21.39 -6.28
CA PHE A 31 -0.28 -21.77 -6.09
C PHE A 31 -0.36 -22.90 -5.07
N GLU A 32 -1.50 -22.98 -4.36
CA GLU A 32 -1.80 -24.03 -3.39
C GLU A 32 -0.79 -24.13 -2.22
N PRO A 33 -0.68 -23.08 -1.39
CA PRO A 33 -1.46 -21.84 -1.36
C PRO A 33 -0.90 -20.76 -2.27
N ASN A 34 -1.75 -19.76 -2.59
CA ASN A 34 -1.37 -18.63 -3.45
C ASN A 34 -0.43 -17.67 -2.71
N PHE A 35 0.77 -17.45 -3.22
CA PHE A 35 1.63 -16.33 -2.86
C PHE A 35 2.58 -15.96 -3.99
N ILE A 36 3.05 -14.74 -3.96
CA ILE A 36 4.02 -14.20 -4.91
C ILE A 36 5.34 -14.05 -4.18
N SER A 37 6.43 -14.56 -4.73
CA SER A 37 7.77 -14.40 -4.16
C SER A 37 8.75 -13.80 -5.18
N ARG A 38 9.86 -13.26 -4.72
CA ARG A 38 10.95 -12.82 -5.60
C ARG A 38 11.44 -13.98 -6.46
N LYS A 39 11.77 -13.69 -7.71
CA LYS A 39 12.42 -14.65 -8.63
C LYS A 39 13.82 -15.01 -8.13
N THR A 40 14.59 -14.00 -7.74
CA THR A 40 15.92 -14.17 -7.15
C THR A 40 15.78 -14.51 -5.69
N LYS A 41 16.47 -15.58 -5.26
CA LYS A 41 16.48 -15.97 -3.84
C LYS A 41 16.88 -14.78 -2.95
N THR A 42 16.21 -14.64 -1.82
CA THR A 42 16.59 -13.66 -0.79
C THR A 42 18.03 -13.88 -0.36
N LYS A 43 18.78 -12.79 -0.24
CA LYS A 43 20.18 -12.85 0.18
C LYS A 43 20.29 -13.45 1.59
N ASP A 44 21.23 -14.37 1.80
CA ASP A 44 21.44 -15.00 3.11
C ASP A 44 21.71 -13.93 4.18
N GLY A 45 21.02 -14.05 5.31
CA GLY A 45 21.10 -13.12 6.43
C GLY A 45 20.33 -11.79 6.25
N LYS A 46 19.53 -11.65 5.19
CA LYS A 46 18.61 -10.51 5.02
C LYS A 46 17.27 -10.80 5.73
N VAL A 47 16.73 -9.83 6.44
CA VAL A 47 15.35 -9.89 6.92
C VAL A 47 14.37 -9.93 5.74
N SER A 48 13.51 -10.95 5.71
CA SER A 48 12.51 -11.11 4.66
C SER A 48 11.24 -10.35 4.99
N LEU A 49 10.76 -9.54 4.06
CA LEU A 49 9.54 -8.75 4.23
C LEU A 49 8.37 -9.41 3.51
N ILE A 50 7.27 -9.62 4.23
CA ILE A 50 6.03 -10.18 3.69
C ILE A 50 4.87 -9.24 4.01
N SER A 51 4.04 -9.00 3.01
CA SER A 51 2.77 -8.31 3.19
C SER A 51 1.66 -9.05 2.45
N GLY A 52 0.45 -8.57 2.54
CA GLY A 52 -0.70 -9.16 1.87
C GLY A 52 -1.99 -8.49 2.26
N GLY A 53 -3.05 -9.00 1.69
CA GLY A 53 -4.40 -8.50 1.88
C GLY A 53 -5.29 -8.95 0.74
N GLY A 54 -6.53 -8.51 0.73
CA GLY A 54 -7.45 -8.75 -0.38
C GLY A 54 -6.90 -8.23 -1.70
N SER A 55 -7.14 -8.97 -2.78
CA SER A 55 -6.93 -8.47 -4.14
C SER A 55 -7.92 -7.35 -4.45
N GLY A 56 -7.65 -6.54 -5.48
CA GLY A 56 -8.45 -5.35 -5.83
C GLY A 56 -7.76 -4.03 -5.48
N HIS A 57 -6.57 -4.10 -4.86
CA HIS A 57 -5.76 -2.95 -4.49
C HIS A 57 -4.50 -2.80 -5.36
N GLU A 58 -4.38 -3.58 -6.42
CA GLU A 58 -3.19 -3.63 -7.28
C GLU A 58 -2.71 -2.23 -7.71
N PRO A 59 -1.37 -2.05 -7.71
CA PRO A 59 -0.29 -3.02 -7.56
C PRO A 59 0.00 -3.51 -6.13
N MET A 60 -0.64 -2.98 -5.10
CA MET A 60 -0.48 -3.44 -3.71
C MET A 60 -1.06 -4.85 -3.54
N HIS A 61 -0.36 -5.84 -3.06
CA HIS A 61 1.03 -5.86 -2.60
C HIS A 61 1.95 -6.56 -3.63
N GLY A 62 1.40 -7.42 -4.51
CA GLY A 62 2.16 -8.24 -5.45
C GLY A 62 3.10 -7.45 -6.35
N GLY A 63 2.68 -6.26 -6.80
CA GLY A 63 3.48 -5.36 -7.62
C GLY A 63 4.70 -4.76 -6.92
N PHE A 64 4.82 -4.93 -5.61
CA PHE A 64 5.93 -4.45 -4.79
C PHE A 64 6.89 -5.56 -4.36
N VAL A 65 6.70 -6.79 -4.84
CA VAL A 65 7.65 -7.87 -4.64
C VAL A 65 8.88 -7.68 -5.54
N GLY A 66 10.06 -7.58 -4.92
CA GLY A 66 11.33 -7.40 -5.62
C GLY A 66 12.38 -6.69 -4.79
N HIS A 67 13.50 -6.34 -5.42
CA HIS A 67 14.62 -5.67 -4.75
C HIS A 67 14.22 -4.32 -4.14
N GLY A 68 14.58 -4.12 -2.88
CA GLY A 68 14.35 -2.87 -2.15
C GLY A 68 12.92 -2.66 -1.63
N MET A 69 12.05 -3.70 -1.74
CA MET A 69 10.70 -3.74 -1.16
C MET A 69 10.41 -5.13 -0.57
N LEU A 70 9.28 -5.76 -0.95
CA LEU A 70 8.86 -7.04 -0.40
C LEU A 70 9.65 -8.24 -0.96
N ASP A 71 9.80 -9.27 -0.15
CA ASP A 71 10.29 -10.59 -0.57
C ASP A 71 9.16 -11.53 -0.99
N ALA A 72 7.98 -11.38 -0.35
CA ALA A 72 6.77 -12.06 -0.79
C ALA A 72 5.50 -11.24 -0.50
N ALA A 73 4.43 -11.58 -1.21
CA ALA A 73 3.08 -11.03 -0.99
C ALA A 73 2.04 -12.15 -1.04
N CYS A 74 1.05 -12.10 -0.14
CA CYS A 74 -0.03 -13.06 -0.02
C CYS A 74 -1.36 -12.43 -0.49
N PRO A 75 -1.80 -12.68 -1.74
CA PRO A 75 -3.07 -12.15 -2.23
C PRO A 75 -4.23 -13.02 -1.74
N GLY A 76 -5.19 -12.42 -1.06
CA GLY A 76 -6.48 -13.01 -0.76
C GLY A 76 -7.48 -12.83 -1.91
N PHE A 77 -8.69 -13.37 -1.77
CA PHE A 77 -9.79 -13.05 -2.69
C PHE A 77 -10.07 -11.54 -2.68
N VAL A 78 -10.82 -11.08 -3.70
CA VAL A 78 -11.09 -9.64 -3.82
C VAL A 78 -11.71 -9.10 -2.54
N PHE A 79 -11.03 -8.12 -1.92
CA PHE A 79 -11.36 -7.47 -0.65
C PHE A 79 -11.50 -8.43 0.55
N SER A 80 -10.85 -9.58 0.51
CA SER A 80 -10.85 -10.56 1.60
C SER A 80 -9.42 -10.87 2.04
N ALA A 81 -9.20 -10.97 3.35
CA ALA A 81 -7.88 -11.30 3.90
C ALA A 81 -7.35 -12.65 3.36
N PRO A 82 -6.04 -12.76 3.11
CA PRO A 82 -5.41 -14.03 2.77
C PRO A 82 -5.52 -15.02 3.94
N THR A 83 -5.43 -16.32 3.64
CA THR A 83 -5.51 -17.38 4.67
C THR A 83 -4.17 -17.59 5.38
N PRO A 84 -4.15 -18.06 6.65
CA PRO A 84 -2.92 -18.21 7.44
C PRO A 84 -1.83 -19.08 6.78
N ASP A 85 -2.23 -20.13 6.08
CA ASP A 85 -1.32 -21.02 5.35
C ASP A 85 -0.57 -20.32 4.21
N GLN A 86 -1.14 -19.27 3.61
CA GLN A 86 -0.44 -18.45 2.62
C GLN A 86 0.75 -17.73 3.26
N MET A 87 0.58 -17.13 4.45
CA MET A 87 1.66 -16.44 5.16
C MET A 87 2.73 -17.41 5.65
N GLN A 88 2.33 -18.56 6.18
CA GLN A 88 3.27 -19.61 6.58
C GLN A 88 4.12 -20.07 5.39
N ALA A 89 3.48 -20.47 4.29
CA ALA A 89 4.19 -20.97 3.11
C ALA A 89 5.10 -19.87 2.47
N ALA A 90 4.64 -18.62 2.45
CA ALA A 90 5.47 -17.51 1.99
C ALA A 90 6.70 -17.32 2.89
N ALA A 91 6.52 -17.34 4.22
CA ALA A 91 7.61 -17.20 5.19
C ALA A 91 8.65 -18.32 5.05
N GLU A 92 8.22 -19.57 4.97
CA GLU A 92 9.10 -20.73 4.73
C GLU A 92 9.86 -20.64 3.40
N ASN A 93 9.25 -20.03 2.37
CA ASN A 93 9.86 -19.89 1.05
C ASN A 93 10.94 -18.80 1.00
N VAL A 94 10.77 -17.68 1.71
CA VAL A 94 11.64 -16.51 1.57
C VAL A 94 12.58 -16.28 2.76
N ASP A 95 12.41 -16.98 3.88
CA ASP A 95 13.30 -16.82 5.03
C ASP A 95 14.74 -17.16 4.67
N SER A 96 15.63 -16.26 5.01
CA SER A 96 17.08 -16.37 4.76
C SER A 96 17.90 -16.56 6.05
N GLY A 97 17.23 -16.86 7.18
CA GLY A 97 17.82 -17.08 8.50
C GLY A 97 17.92 -15.82 9.38
N ALA A 98 17.59 -14.64 8.87
CA ALA A 98 17.55 -13.41 9.69
C ALA A 98 16.15 -13.13 10.30
N GLY A 99 15.16 -13.89 9.89
CA GLY A 99 13.76 -13.78 10.31
C GLY A 99 12.87 -13.06 9.28
N VAL A 100 11.58 -13.12 9.56
CA VAL A 100 10.51 -12.58 8.71
C VAL A 100 9.81 -11.42 9.41
N LEU A 101 9.61 -10.32 8.70
CA LEU A 101 8.83 -9.18 9.16
C LEU A 101 7.55 -9.07 8.34
N PHE A 102 6.41 -9.26 8.99
CA PHE A 102 5.10 -9.08 8.37
C PHE A 102 4.68 -7.60 8.43
N ILE A 103 4.24 -7.05 7.29
CA ILE A 103 3.65 -5.71 7.20
C ILE A 103 2.16 -5.90 6.96
N VAL A 104 1.35 -5.53 7.95
CA VAL A 104 -0.08 -5.86 8.02
C VAL A 104 -0.90 -4.58 8.08
N LYS A 105 -1.88 -4.45 7.19
CA LYS A 105 -2.85 -3.36 7.28
C LYS A 105 -3.81 -3.63 8.43
N ASN A 106 -4.16 -2.57 9.18
CA ASN A 106 -5.08 -2.68 10.32
C ASN A 106 -6.53 -2.92 9.85
N TYR A 107 -6.83 -4.18 9.55
CA TYR A 107 -8.18 -4.73 9.33
C TYR A 107 -8.30 -6.03 10.13
N SER A 108 -9.43 -6.26 10.78
CA SER A 108 -9.62 -7.39 11.70
C SER A 108 -9.29 -8.75 11.07
N GLY A 109 -9.68 -8.96 9.81
CA GLY A 109 -9.37 -10.19 9.07
C GLY A 109 -7.88 -10.34 8.78
N ASP A 110 -7.22 -9.27 8.32
CA ASP A 110 -5.77 -9.28 8.07
C ASP A 110 -5.01 -9.52 9.38
N ILE A 111 -5.31 -8.77 10.46
CA ILE A 111 -4.66 -8.93 11.77
C ILE A 111 -4.75 -10.37 12.26
N MET A 112 -5.97 -10.95 12.29
CA MET A 112 -6.19 -12.30 12.79
C MET A 112 -5.44 -13.35 11.94
N ASN A 113 -5.55 -13.28 10.63
CA ASN A 113 -4.97 -14.28 9.73
C ASN A 113 -3.44 -14.20 9.68
N PHE A 114 -2.86 -12.97 9.67
CA PHE A 114 -1.41 -12.80 9.75
C PHE A 114 -0.86 -13.27 11.09
N GLN A 115 -1.54 -12.99 12.20
CA GLN A 115 -1.14 -13.50 13.50
C GLN A 115 -1.12 -15.02 13.52
N MET A 116 -2.19 -15.67 13.03
CA MET A 116 -2.24 -17.15 12.94
C MET A 116 -1.14 -17.70 12.03
N GLY A 117 -0.89 -17.09 10.87
CA GLY A 117 0.19 -17.49 9.96
C GLY A 117 1.57 -17.33 10.59
N ALA A 118 1.79 -16.25 11.36
CA ALA A 118 3.02 -16.03 12.11
C ALA A 118 3.24 -17.06 13.23
N GLU A 119 2.17 -17.49 13.93
CA GLU A 119 2.21 -18.55 14.95
C GLU A 119 2.47 -19.93 14.33
N MET A 120 1.95 -20.21 13.13
CA MET A 120 2.21 -21.45 12.39
C MET A 120 3.64 -21.55 11.86
N TYR A 121 4.28 -20.42 11.58
CA TYR A 121 5.65 -20.36 11.09
C TYR A 121 6.65 -20.50 12.25
N SER A 122 7.54 -21.49 12.19
CA SER A 122 8.46 -21.83 13.27
C SER A 122 9.70 -20.93 13.39
N GLY A 123 9.96 -20.10 12.37
CA GLY A 123 11.13 -19.22 12.35
C GLY A 123 10.91 -17.93 13.15
N LYS A 124 12.01 -17.18 13.33
CA LYS A 124 11.94 -15.86 13.98
C LYS A 124 11.10 -14.91 13.14
N ASN A 125 10.12 -14.27 13.76
CA ASN A 125 9.27 -13.32 13.06
C ASN A 125 8.80 -12.17 13.98
N ASP A 126 8.33 -11.10 13.36
CA ASP A 126 7.68 -9.96 14.01
C ASP A 126 6.73 -9.28 13.01
N SER A 127 5.97 -8.28 13.44
CA SER A 127 5.01 -7.58 12.61
C SER A 127 4.99 -6.08 12.83
N ILE A 128 4.61 -5.34 11.77
CA ILE A 128 4.26 -3.92 11.78
C ILE A 128 2.79 -3.82 11.38
N ILE A 129 2.00 -3.10 12.17
CA ILE A 129 0.60 -2.80 11.86
C ILE A 129 0.53 -1.39 11.31
N THR A 130 0.07 -1.24 10.05
CA THR A 130 -0.15 0.08 9.44
C THR A 130 -1.56 0.57 9.72
N ASN A 131 -1.69 1.86 10.13
CA ASN A 131 -2.94 2.48 10.55
C ASN A 131 -2.95 4.00 10.28
N ASP A 132 -2.59 4.35 9.07
CA ASP A 132 -2.33 5.73 8.63
C ASP A 132 -3.58 6.54 8.27
N ASP A 133 -4.76 5.93 8.18
CA ASP A 133 -5.99 6.62 7.80
C ASP A 133 -6.47 7.56 8.91
N VAL A 134 -6.41 8.88 8.65
CA VAL A 134 -6.86 9.90 9.59
C VAL A 134 -8.36 10.21 9.46
N ALA A 135 -9.07 9.56 8.53
CA ALA A 135 -10.48 9.84 8.30
C ALA A 135 -11.36 9.41 9.48
N VAL A 136 -11.08 8.28 10.10
CA VAL A 136 -11.89 7.67 11.16
C VAL A 136 -11.01 7.11 12.28
N GLU A 137 -11.54 7.11 13.51
CA GLU A 137 -10.88 6.46 14.65
C GLU A 137 -11.16 4.97 14.68
N ASP A 138 -12.38 4.56 14.29
CA ASP A 138 -12.84 3.18 14.13
C ASP A 138 -13.65 3.04 12.85
N SER A 139 -13.68 1.85 12.27
CA SER A 139 -14.40 1.52 11.04
C SER A 139 -15.19 0.22 11.20
N THR A 140 -16.03 -0.12 10.23
CA THR A 140 -16.85 -1.34 10.22
C THR A 140 -16.00 -2.62 10.37
N PHE A 141 -14.77 -2.62 9.87
CA PHE A 141 -13.88 -3.78 9.82
C PHE A 141 -12.58 -3.61 10.61
N THR A 142 -12.47 -2.54 11.41
CA THR A 142 -11.26 -2.25 12.19
C THR A 142 -11.58 -1.68 13.55
N THR A 143 -10.83 -2.09 14.56
CA THR A 143 -10.66 -1.34 15.78
C THR A 143 -9.45 -0.43 15.59
N GLY A 144 -9.63 0.87 15.80
CA GLY A 144 -8.63 1.87 15.47
C GLY A 144 -8.64 2.27 13.98
N ARG A 145 -7.67 3.06 13.56
CA ARG A 145 -7.54 3.57 12.19
C ARG A 145 -7.24 2.47 11.19
N ARG A 146 -7.79 2.59 10.00
CA ARG A 146 -7.48 1.68 8.86
C ARG A 146 -6.04 1.86 8.39
N GLY A 147 -5.42 0.77 7.91
CA GLY A 147 -4.17 0.80 7.15
C GLY A 147 -4.48 0.99 5.66
N VAL A 148 -3.93 2.05 5.06
CA VAL A 148 -4.21 2.40 3.66
C VAL A 148 -2.90 2.74 2.91
N ALA A 149 -2.82 3.85 2.18
CA ALA A 149 -1.76 4.11 1.22
C ALA A 149 -0.34 4.25 1.82
N ALA A 150 -0.17 4.69 3.09
CA ALA A 150 1.16 4.75 3.70
C ALA A 150 1.82 3.36 3.87
N THR A 151 1.06 2.27 3.79
CA THR A 151 1.61 0.91 3.74
C THR A 151 2.65 0.76 2.62
N VAL A 152 2.42 1.39 1.46
CA VAL A 152 3.38 1.42 0.34
C VAL A 152 4.71 2.08 0.74
N LEU A 153 4.65 3.15 1.54
CA LEU A 153 5.83 3.87 2.03
C LEU A 153 6.59 3.02 3.05
N VAL A 154 5.87 2.32 3.94
CA VAL A 154 6.47 1.37 4.89
C VAL A 154 7.19 0.25 4.13
N GLU A 155 6.53 -0.39 3.16
CA GLU A 155 7.11 -1.47 2.35
C GLU A 155 8.39 -1.02 1.62
N LYS A 156 8.41 0.21 1.06
CA LYS A 156 9.59 0.73 0.36
C LYS A 156 10.73 1.08 1.30
N ILE A 157 10.45 1.79 2.38
CA ILE A 157 11.48 2.33 3.28
C ILE A 157 12.10 1.19 4.10
N VAL A 158 11.29 0.30 4.65
CA VAL A 158 11.75 -0.88 5.39
C VAL A 158 12.44 -1.88 4.46
N GLY A 159 11.91 -2.05 3.23
CA GLY A 159 12.53 -2.92 2.22
C GLY A 159 13.96 -2.51 1.89
N SER A 160 14.22 -1.22 1.79
CA SER A 160 15.57 -0.69 1.62
C SER A 160 16.48 -1.02 2.80
N LEU A 161 16.03 -0.79 4.03
CA LEU A 161 16.82 -1.09 5.22
C LEU A 161 17.16 -2.59 5.30
N ALA A 162 16.18 -3.46 5.07
CA ALA A 162 16.37 -4.91 5.04
C ALA A 162 17.36 -5.33 3.94
N GLU A 163 17.28 -4.75 2.74
CA GLU A 163 18.20 -5.04 1.62
C GLU A 163 19.64 -4.63 1.96
N ASN A 164 19.82 -3.61 2.80
CA ASN A 164 21.10 -3.11 3.29
C ASN A 164 21.58 -3.80 4.59
N GLY A 165 20.93 -4.87 5.04
CA GLY A 165 21.36 -5.70 6.16
C GLY A 165 20.87 -5.22 7.53
N GLY A 166 19.82 -4.41 7.58
CA GLY A 166 19.14 -4.06 8.84
C GLY A 166 18.60 -5.31 9.54
N SER A 167 18.75 -5.37 10.86
CA SER A 167 18.21 -6.44 11.71
C SER A 167 16.67 -6.38 11.76
N LEU A 168 16.04 -7.46 12.21
CA LEU A 168 14.58 -7.54 12.36
C LEU A 168 14.04 -6.41 13.27
N GLU A 169 14.75 -6.13 14.36
CA GLU A 169 14.37 -5.06 15.30
C GLU A 169 14.49 -3.67 14.65
N GLU A 170 15.59 -3.40 13.92
CA GLU A 170 15.77 -2.12 13.22
C GLU A 170 14.73 -1.91 12.13
N CYS A 171 14.43 -2.95 11.34
CA CYS A 171 13.40 -2.94 10.33
C CYS A 171 12.02 -2.65 10.94
N LYS A 172 11.67 -3.31 12.04
CA LYS A 172 10.43 -3.05 12.77
C LYS A 172 10.35 -1.61 13.27
N LYS A 173 11.37 -1.14 13.97
CA LYS A 173 11.41 0.25 14.50
C LYS A 173 11.26 1.29 13.39
N LEU A 174 11.93 1.10 12.26
CA LEU A 174 11.82 2.02 11.13
C LEU A 174 10.40 1.99 10.55
N GLY A 175 9.79 0.82 10.40
CA GLY A 175 8.43 0.71 9.90
C GLY A 175 7.38 1.34 10.82
N GLU A 176 7.48 1.12 12.12
CA GLU A 176 6.63 1.78 13.12
C GLU A 176 6.82 3.30 13.10
N LYS A 177 8.06 3.78 12.94
CA LYS A 177 8.39 5.20 12.78
C LYS A 177 7.75 5.80 11.52
N VAL A 178 7.85 5.12 10.36
CA VAL A 178 7.22 5.57 9.12
C VAL A 178 5.70 5.63 9.28
N ASN A 179 5.09 4.57 9.79
CA ASN A 179 3.64 4.52 10.03
C ASN A 179 3.18 5.66 10.96
N LYS A 180 3.85 5.86 12.09
CA LYS A 180 3.52 6.93 13.07
C LYS A 180 3.66 8.34 12.49
N ASN A 181 4.58 8.54 11.54
CA ASN A 181 4.83 9.83 10.91
C ASN A 181 4.04 10.03 9.61
N SER A 182 3.15 9.10 9.27
CA SER A 182 2.28 9.15 8.08
C SER A 182 0.84 9.44 8.47
N GLY A 183 0.16 10.21 7.62
CA GLY A 183 -1.29 10.40 7.70
C GLY A 183 -1.88 10.41 6.31
N THR A 184 -2.98 9.70 6.12
CA THR A 184 -3.67 9.55 4.83
C THR A 184 -5.12 9.95 4.94
N MET A 185 -5.63 10.64 3.91
CA MET A 185 -7.04 10.98 3.74
C MET A 185 -7.47 10.65 2.31
N GLY A 186 -8.59 9.95 2.16
CA GLY A 186 -9.17 9.60 0.87
C GLY A 186 -10.47 10.36 0.55
N VAL A 187 -10.82 10.43 -0.73
CA VAL A 187 -12.12 10.88 -1.25
C VAL A 187 -12.50 10.03 -2.44
N ALA A 188 -13.78 9.66 -2.56
CA ALA A 188 -14.31 8.95 -3.72
C ALA A 188 -15.50 9.68 -4.36
N PHE A 189 -15.58 9.60 -5.68
CA PHE A 189 -16.68 10.10 -6.51
C PHE A 189 -17.59 8.99 -7.02
N THR A 190 -17.09 7.75 -7.07
CA THR A 190 -17.85 6.55 -7.39
C THR A 190 -17.54 5.44 -6.39
N SER A 191 -18.40 4.46 -6.30
CA SER A 191 -18.06 3.19 -5.67
C SER A 191 -17.29 2.29 -6.63
N CYS A 192 -16.90 1.11 -6.17
CA CYS A 192 -16.37 0.03 -7.01
C CYS A 192 -17.30 -1.19 -6.95
N THR A 193 -17.12 -2.13 -7.88
CA THR A 193 -17.92 -3.35 -7.95
C THR A 193 -17.06 -4.58 -7.73
N VAL A 194 -17.22 -5.22 -6.58
CA VAL A 194 -16.59 -6.51 -6.28
C VAL A 194 -17.21 -7.59 -7.19
N PRO A 195 -16.41 -8.37 -7.96
CA PRO A 195 -16.94 -9.36 -8.90
C PRO A 195 -17.91 -10.35 -8.28
N ALA A 196 -17.60 -10.90 -7.10
CA ALA A 196 -18.45 -11.85 -6.39
C ALA A 196 -19.78 -11.25 -5.92
N ALA A 197 -19.81 -9.96 -5.57
CA ALA A 197 -21.04 -9.26 -5.16
C ALA A 197 -21.91 -8.85 -6.35
N GLY A 198 -21.30 -8.58 -7.51
CA GLY A 198 -21.98 -8.17 -8.74
C GLY A 198 -22.69 -6.82 -8.69
N LYS A 199 -22.54 -6.07 -7.60
CA LYS A 199 -23.13 -4.76 -7.34
C LYS A 199 -22.14 -3.80 -6.71
N PRO A 200 -22.38 -2.47 -6.79
CA PRO A 200 -21.56 -1.47 -6.13
C PRO A 200 -21.41 -1.71 -4.62
N THR A 201 -20.26 -1.33 -4.05
CA THR A 201 -20.01 -1.45 -2.60
C THR A 201 -20.85 -0.46 -1.78
N PHE A 202 -21.17 0.68 -2.38
CA PHE A 202 -22.10 1.68 -1.83
C PHE A 202 -22.76 2.47 -2.96
N ASP A 203 -23.90 3.09 -2.67
CA ASP A 203 -24.58 4.00 -3.59
C ASP A 203 -24.12 5.43 -3.35
N ILE A 204 -23.92 6.21 -4.43
CA ILE A 204 -23.54 7.63 -4.37
C ILE A 204 -24.21 8.39 -5.52
N GLY A 205 -24.69 9.58 -5.26
CA GLY A 205 -25.29 10.45 -6.28
C GLY A 205 -24.25 11.03 -7.24
N ASN A 206 -24.71 11.40 -8.46
CA ASN A 206 -23.81 11.93 -9.50
C ASN A 206 -23.14 13.27 -9.13
N ASP A 207 -23.66 13.98 -8.14
CA ASP A 207 -23.16 15.26 -7.65
C ASP A 207 -22.62 15.19 -6.22
N GLU A 208 -22.34 13.97 -5.74
CA GLU A 208 -21.87 13.69 -4.39
C GLU A 208 -20.46 13.10 -4.38
N MET A 209 -19.77 13.28 -3.27
CA MET A 209 -18.51 12.63 -2.94
C MET A 209 -18.54 12.04 -1.53
N GLU A 210 -17.86 10.92 -1.33
CA GLU A 210 -17.64 10.31 -0.02
C GLU A 210 -16.28 10.76 0.52
N PHE A 211 -16.28 11.62 1.53
CA PHE A 211 -15.06 12.20 2.13
C PHE A 211 -14.56 11.32 3.26
N GLY A 212 -13.34 10.82 3.13
CA GLY A 212 -12.72 9.88 4.07
C GLY A 212 -13.03 8.41 3.79
N VAL A 213 -13.38 8.06 2.54
CA VAL A 213 -13.66 6.69 2.12
C VAL A 213 -12.47 5.77 2.36
N GLY A 214 -12.76 4.51 2.76
CA GLY A 214 -11.77 3.45 2.85
C GLY A 214 -11.52 2.75 1.52
N ILE A 215 -10.45 1.95 1.47
CA ILE A 215 -10.02 1.27 0.23
C ILE A 215 -10.91 0.08 -0.19
N HIS A 216 -11.85 -0.35 0.66
CA HIS A 216 -12.90 -1.33 0.31
C HIS A 216 -14.27 -0.65 0.08
N GLY A 217 -14.31 0.69 0.06
CA GLY A 217 -15.56 1.45 -0.01
C GLY A 217 -16.26 1.61 1.34
N GLU A 218 -15.54 1.46 2.45
CA GLU A 218 -16.09 1.71 3.78
C GLU A 218 -16.43 3.20 3.93
N PRO A 219 -17.55 3.52 4.61
CA PRO A 219 -17.97 4.90 4.84
C PRO A 219 -16.86 5.75 5.47
N GLY A 220 -16.76 6.99 5.00
CA GLY A 220 -15.86 7.99 5.53
C GLY A 220 -16.47 8.83 6.64
N ARG A 221 -16.02 10.08 6.73
CA ARG A 221 -16.54 11.08 7.69
C ARG A 221 -17.91 11.59 7.31
N LYS A 222 -18.12 11.84 6.02
CA LYS A 222 -19.36 12.44 5.49
C LYS A 222 -19.50 12.26 4.00
N ARG A 223 -20.74 12.23 3.55
CA ARG A 223 -21.13 12.40 2.16
C ARG A 223 -21.53 13.85 1.94
N GLU A 224 -21.04 14.47 0.90
CA GLU A 224 -21.32 15.87 0.58
C GLU A 224 -21.28 16.11 -0.94
N LYS A 225 -21.76 17.29 -1.36
CA LYS A 225 -21.71 17.70 -2.77
C LYS A 225 -20.27 17.85 -3.25
N ILE A 226 -20.02 17.48 -4.51
CA ILE A 226 -18.73 17.68 -5.16
C ILE A 226 -18.36 19.17 -5.11
N GLN A 227 -17.11 19.43 -4.75
CA GLN A 227 -16.52 20.76 -4.63
C GLN A 227 -15.37 20.91 -5.63
N PRO A 228 -14.90 22.15 -5.89
CA PRO A 228 -13.68 22.36 -6.66
C PRO A 228 -12.48 21.62 -6.06
N SER A 229 -11.62 21.06 -6.91
CA SER A 229 -10.47 20.25 -6.50
C SER A 229 -9.63 20.92 -5.40
N LYS A 230 -9.35 22.22 -5.52
CA LYS A 230 -8.56 22.95 -4.50
C LYS A 230 -9.23 22.94 -3.12
N THR A 231 -10.55 23.01 -3.05
CA THR A 231 -11.30 22.94 -1.78
C THR A 231 -11.23 21.53 -1.20
N ILE A 232 -11.43 20.51 -2.03
CA ILE A 232 -11.33 19.10 -1.60
C ILE A 232 -9.94 18.82 -1.04
N VAL A 233 -8.89 19.17 -1.79
CA VAL A 233 -7.49 18.96 -1.39
C VAL A 233 -7.15 19.72 -0.10
N ASN A 234 -7.65 20.97 0.05
CA ASN A 234 -7.46 21.70 1.30
C ASN A 234 -8.06 20.98 2.49
N ASN A 235 -9.31 20.51 2.38
CA ASN A 235 -9.99 19.79 3.45
C ASN A 235 -9.28 18.47 3.81
N MET A 236 -8.77 17.74 2.79
CA MET A 236 -7.98 16.53 3.01
C MET A 236 -6.69 16.83 3.77
N LEU A 237 -5.95 17.86 3.34
CA LEU A 237 -4.71 18.28 3.98
C LEU A 237 -4.93 18.83 5.39
N GLU A 238 -6.01 19.58 5.65
CA GLU A 238 -6.33 20.05 7.00
C GLU A 238 -6.48 18.87 7.96
N ALA A 239 -7.21 17.82 7.57
CA ALA A 239 -7.36 16.63 8.41
C ALA A 239 -6.02 15.92 8.68
N ILE A 240 -5.14 15.83 7.67
CA ILE A 240 -3.81 15.23 7.82
C ILE A 240 -2.91 16.09 8.70
N LEU A 241 -2.92 17.41 8.49
CA LEU A 241 -2.06 18.33 9.22
C LEU A 241 -2.47 18.48 10.70
N ASP A 242 -3.77 18.43 10.99
CA ASP A 242 -4.29 18.45 12.36
C ASP A 242 -3.86 17.22 13.15
N ASP A 243 -3.69 16.09 12.47
CA ASP A 243 -3.19 14.86 13.07
C ASP A 243 -1.67 14.85 13.22
N LEU A 244 -0.94 15.05 12.14
CA LEU A 244 0.53 14.93 12.09
C LEU A 244 1.25 16.10 12.74
N LYS A 245 0.66 17.28 12.75
CA LYS A 245 1.21 18.54 13.29
C LYS A 245 2.68 18.79 12.89
N PRO A 246 2.99 18.79 11.58
CA PRO A 246 4.35 18.98 11.13
C PRO A 246 4.86 20.37 11.54
N GLN A 247 6.14 20.44 11.87
CA GLN A 247 6.77 21.71 12.21
C GLN A 247 7.03 22.54 10.95
N LYS A 248 7.18 23.85 11.12
CA LYS A 248 7.58 24.72 9.99
C LYS A 248 8.93 24.28 9.43
N ASN A 249 9.02 24.19 8.10
CA ASN A 249 10.17 23.67 7.35
C ASN A 249 10.51 22.19 7.63
N GLU A 250 9.61 21.43 8.24
CA GLU A 250 9.79 19.98 8.36
C GLU A 250 9.74 19.34 6.97
N LYS A 251 10.73 18.51 6.66
CA LYS A 251 10.83 17.78 5.40
C LYS A 251 9.70 16.75 5.32
N THR A 252 9.01 16.70 4.19
CA THR A 252 7.94 15.75 3.97
C THR A 252 8.05 15.04 2.63
N LEU A 253 7.43 13.86 2.56
CA LEU A 253 7.11 13.17 1.32
C LEU A 253 5.60 13.31 1.08
N LEU A 254 5.22 13.84 -0.09
CA LEU A 254 3.83 13.94 -0.54
C LEU A 254 3.51 12.81 -1.50
N PHE A 255 2.56 11.96 -1.12
CA PHE A 255 2.06 10.88 -1.96
C PHE A 255 0.60 11.14 -2.36
N VAL A 256 0.35 11.31 -3.65
CA VAL A 256 -0.99 11.40 -4.24
C VAL A 256 -1.28 10.08 -4.94
N ASN A 257 -2.23 9.36 -4.40
CA ASN A 257 -2.59 8.01 -4.85
C ASN A 257 -3.99 8.00 -5.48
N GLY A 258 -4.09 7.50 -6.70
CA GLY A 258 -5.36 7.23 -7.35
C GLY A 258 -5.97 5.90 -6.86
N MET A 259 -7.30 5.84 -6.81
CA MET A 259 -8.02 4.63 -6.37
C MET A 259 -8.37 3.66 -7.51
N GLY A 260 -7.78 3.85 -8.70
CA GLY A 260 -7.90 2.95 -9.85
C GLY A 260 -8.68 3.55 -11.03
N GLY A 261 -9.74 4.31 -10.78
CA GLY A 261 -10.59 4.91 -11.82
C GLY A 261 -10.25 6.38 -12.15
N THR A 262 -9.30 7.00 -11.46
CA THR A 262 -8.96 8.43 -11.66
C THR A 262 -7.78 8.58 -12.62
N PRO A 263 -7.91 9.40 -13.69
CA PRO A 263 -6.83 9.65 -14.64
C PRO A 263 -5.63 10.36 -13.99
N LEU A 264 -4.42 10.09 -14.51
CA LEU A 264 -3.19 10.73 -14.03
C LEU A 264 -3.23 12.27 -14.11
N THR A 265 -3.92 12.83 -15.12
CA THR A 265 -4.08 14.29 -15.25
C THR A 265 -4.78 14.91 -14.04
N GLU A 266 -5.78 14.22 -13.48
CA GLU A 266 -6.48 14.68 -12.27
C GLU A 266 -5.59 14.49 -11.04
N LEU A 267 -4.84 13.39 -10.94
CA LEU A 267 -3.89 13.19 -9.83
C LEU A 267 -2.79 14.26 -9.81
N TYR A 268 -2.30 14.70 -10.97
CA TYR A 268 -1.35 15.82 -11.04
C TYR A 268 -1.99 17.16 -10.66
N LEU A 269 -3.28 17.38 -10.96
CA LEU A 269 -4.00 18.56 -10.48
C LEU A 269 -4.13 18.54 -8.93
N VAL A 270 -4.45 17.38 -8.36
CA VAL A 270 -4.49 17.18 -6.90
C VAL A 270 -3.11 17.49 -6.30
N TYR A 271 -2.04 16.98 -6.92
CA TYR A 271 -0.67 17.21 -6.48
C TYR A 271 -0.29 18.70 -6.52
N ASP A 272 -0.60 19.41 -7.60
CA ASP A 272 -0.31 20.86 -7.73
C ASP A 272 -1.03 21.68 -6.65
N ASN A 273 -2.33 21.42 -6.46
CA ASN A 273 -3.12 22.03 -5.39
C ASN A 273 -2.51 21.76 -4.00
N ALA A 274 -2.08 20.51 -3.75
CA ALA A 274 -1.45 20.15 -2.49
C ALA A 274 -0.12 20.87 -2.26
N CYS A 275 0.70 21.00 -3.31
CA CYS A 275 1.96 21.76 -3.26
C CYS A 275 1.74 23.23 -2.88
N GLU A 276 0.77 23.90 -3.51
CA GLU A 276 0.44 25.30 -3.20
C GLU A 276 0.00 25.47 -1.74
N ILE A 277 -0.87 24.58 -1.26
CA ILE A 277 -1.41 24.62 0.10
C ILE A 277 -0.31 24.37 1.12
N LEU A 278 0.49 23.30 0.97
CA LEU A 278 1.57 22.96 1.89
C LEU A 278 2.65 24.06 1.94
N LYS A 279 3.01 24.62 0.78
CA LYS A 279 3.92 25.76 0.70
C LYS A 279 3.39 26.99 1.46
N SER A 280 2.09 27.29 1.34
CA SER A 280 1.47 28.42 2.07
C SER A 280 1.50 28.22 3.59
N LYS A 281 1.52 26.98 4.04
CA LYS A 281 1.62 26.59 5.46
C LYS A 281 3.09 26.43 5.94
N GLY A 282 4.06 26.65 5.04
CA GLY A 282 5.49 26.58 5.37
C GLY A 282 6.00 25.14 5.55
N ILE A 283 5.37 24.16 4.90
CA ILE A 283 5.78 22.74 4.92
C ILE A 283 6.60 22.44 3.67
N GLU A 284 7.76 21.81 3.84
CA GLU A 284 8.68 21.50 2.74
C GLU A 284 8.40 20.11 2.15
N ILE A 285 8.08 20.05 0.86
CA ILE A 285 7.97 18.78 0.12
C ILE A 285 9.36 18.48 -0.48
N THR A 286 10.01 17.45 0.04
CA THR A 286 11.34 17.02 -0.42
C THR A 286 11.30 15.81 -1.35
N ARG A 287 10.25 14.99 -1.26
CA ARG A 287 10.00 13.83 -2.13
C ARG A 287 8.54 13.73 -2.48
N SER A 288 8.25 13.06 -3.60
CA SER A 288 6.88 12.86 -4.07
C SER A 288 6.67 11.50 -4.72
N LEU A 289 5.43 11.04 -4.66
CA LEU A 289 4.93 9.90 -5.42
C LEU A 289 3.54 10.24 -5.94
N VAL A 290 3.29 10.05 -7.25
CA VAL A 290 1.97 10.28 -7.85
C VAL A 290 1.62 9.12 -8.76
N GLY A 291 0.47 8.52 -8.57
CA GLY A 291 -0.01 7.41 -9.40
C GLY A 291 -0.96 6.47 -8.67
N ASN A 292 -1.29 5.36 -9.29
CA ASN A 292 -2.13 4.31 -8.70
C ASN A 292 -1.21 3.26 -8.04
N TYR A 293 -1.15 3.22 -6.71
CA TYR A 293 -0.30 2.32 -5.94
C TYR A 293 -1.06 1.54 -4.86
N CYS A 294 -2.17 2.10 -4.37
CA CYS A 294 -3.09 1.48 -3.42
C CYS A 294 -4.51 1.76 -3.92
N THR A 295 -5.05 0.87 -4.75
CA THR A 295 -6.31 1.10 -5.47
C THR A 295 -7.51 0.46 -4.77
N SER A 296 -8.68 0.66 -5.32
CA SER A 296 -9.96 0.07 -4.93
C SER A 296 -10.73 -0.32 -6.19
N LEU A 297 -10.20 -1.29 -6.93
CA LEU A 297 -10.73 -1.70 -8.24
C LEU A 297 -10.86 -0.50 -9.20
N GLU A 298 -12.07 -0.22 -9.70
CA GLU A 298 -12.38 0.90 -10.61
C GLU A 298 -12.90 2.17 -9.92
N MET A 299 -12.74 2.31 -8.60
CA MET A 299 -13.21 3.49 -7.87
C MET A 299 -12.58 4.78 -8.41
N GLN A 300 -13.42 5.75 -8.77
CA GLN A 300 -12.96 7.11 -9.05
C GLN A 300 -12.77 7.85 -7.73
N GLY A 301 -11.56 8.24 -7.46
CA GLY A 301 -11.18 8.89 -6.22
C GLY A 301 -9.67 8.99 -6.10
N ALA A 302 -9.23 9.64 -5.04
CA ALA A 302 -7.82 9.77 -4.72
C ALA A 302 -7.62 9.82 -3.21
N SER A 303 -6.42 9.47 -2.76
CA SER A 303 -5.95 9.74 -1.41
C SER A 303 -4.69 10.59 -1.42
N ILE A 304 -4.52 11.38 -0.38
CA ILE A 304 -3.28 12.11 -0.10
C ILE A 304 -2.68 11.50 1.15
N THR A 305 -1.40 11.16 1.07
CA THR A 305 -0.59 10.75 2.21
C THR A 305 0.53 11.76 2.40
N LEU A 306 0.72 12.23 3.60
CA LEU A 306 1.88 13.02 3.99
C LEU A 306 2.72 12.21 4.99
N LEU A 307 4.03 12.08 4.73
CA LEU A 307 4.99 11.46 5.63
C LEU A 307 6.01 12.50 6.07
N LYS A 308 6.17 12.70 7.39
CA LYS A 308 7.27 13.51 7.95
C LYS A 308 8.57 12.73 7.85
N CYS A 309 9.59 13.38 7.25
CA CYS A 309 10.84 12.72 6.89
C CYS A 309 12.01 13.25 7.69
N ASP A 310 12.80 12.35 8.27
CA ASP A 310 14.17 12.62 8.67
C ASP A 310 15.18 12.02 7.67
N GLU A 311 16.46 12.16 7.94
CA GLU A 311 17.53 11.70 7.05
C GLU A 311 17.53 10.17 6.87
N GLU A 312 17.11 9.41 7.88
CA GLU A 312 17.02 7.95 7.79
C GLU A 312 15.91 7.53 6.84
N ILE A 313 14.72 8.14 6.96
CA ILE A 313 13.58 7.91 6.08
C ILE A 313 13.93 8.29 4.64
N LEU A 314 14.53 9.48 4.42
CA LEU A 314 14.91 9.95 3.09
C LEU A 314 15.97 9.04 2.44
N LYS A 315 17.00 8.63 3.21
CA LYS A 315 18.03 7.71 2.73
C LYS A 315 17.42 6.40 2.22
N ASN A 316 16.50 5.82 2.98
CA ASN A 316 15.86 4.55 2.62
C ASN A 316 14.82 4.71 1.52
N TRP A 317 14.14 5.85 1.43
CA TRP A 317 13.25 6.16 0.31
C TRP A 317 14.03 6.28 -1.01
N ASP A 318 15.15 6.99 -1.03
CA ASP A 318 15.96 7.23 -2.23
C ASP A 318 16.73 6.00 -2.71
N ALA A 319 16.88 4.99 -1.86
CA ALA A 319 17.62 3.78 -2.17
C ALA A 319 17.03 3.01 -3.37
N PRO A 320 17.86 2.24 -4.10
CA PRO A 320 17.42 1.49 -5.28
C PRO A 320 16.22 0.59 -5.02
N VAL A 321 15.32 0.51 -6.01
CA VAL A 321 14.17 -0.39 -6.01
C VAL A 321 13.93 -0.96 -7.41
N HIS A 322 13.59 -2.24 -7.47
CA HIS A 322 13.22 -2.92 -8.70
C HIS A 322 12.13 -3.95 -8.44
N THR A 323 10.91 -3.55 -8.70
CA THR A 323 9.70 -4.37 -8.63
C THR A 323 8.89 -4.20 -9.92
N ALA A 324 7.77 -4.89 -10.05
CA ALA A 324 6.87 -4.70 -11.19
C ALA A 324 6.32 -3.26 -11.27
N ALA A 325 6.04 -2.64 -10.12
CA ALA A 325 5.37 -1.34 -10.03
C ALA A 325 6.30 -0.16 -9.72
N MET A 326 7.51 -0.38 -9.19
CA MET A 326 8.46 0.68 -8.83
C MET A 326 9.88 0.35 -9.30
N ARG A 327 10.52 1.32 -9.98
CA ARG A 327 11.89 1.17 -10.49
C ARG A 327 12.63 2.50 -10.47
N TRP A 328 13.68 2.59 -9.63
CA TRP A 328 14.66 3.68 -9.66
C TRP A 328 15.98 3.29 -9.00
N GLY A 329 17.04 4.04 -9.25
CA GLY A 329 18.33 3.92 -8.58
C GLY A 329 19.13 2.65 -8.89
N MET A 330 18.62 1.73 -9.73
CA MET A 330 19.37 0.54 -10.14
C MET A 330 20.45 0.90 -11.16
N SER A 331 21.68 0.47 -10.92
CA SER A 331 22.74 0.57 -11.93
C SER A 331 22.42 -0.34 -13.12
N VAL A 332 22.42 0.22 -14.33
CA VAL A 332 22.26 -0.55 -15.56
C VAL A 332 23.65 -1.15 -15.91
N SER A 333 23.81 -2.45 -15.75
CA SER A 333 24.98 -3.16 -16.31
C SER A 333 24.71 -3.45 -17.77
N TYR A 334 25.42 -2.79 -18.67
CA TYR A 334 25.40 -3.04 -20.11
C TYR A 334 26.24 -4.28 -20.54
N THR A 335 26.41 -5.26 -19.68
CA THR A 335 27.31 -6.40 -19.92
C THR A 335 26.68 -7.54 -20.73
N HIS A 336 25.51 -7.36 -21.36
CA HIS A 336 24.96 -8.32 -22.32
C HIS A 336 24.32 -7.58 -23.50
N LEU A 337 25.15 -7.14 -24.44
CA LEU A 337 24.84 -7.01 -25.86
C LEU A 337 25.63 -8.05 -26.62
#